data_78d18590b27216583cc80b43409dbad8
#
_entry.id   78d18590b27216583cc80b43409dbad8
#
_cell.length_a   1.000
_cell.length_b   1.000
_cell.length_c   1.000
_cell.angle_alpha   90.00
_cell.angle_beta   90.00
_cell.angle_gamma   90.00
#
_symmetry.space_group_name_H-M   'P 1'
#
loop_
_entity.id
_entity.type
_entity.pdbx_description
1 polymer ?
#
loop_
_entity_poly.entity_id
_entity_poly.type
_entity_poly.pdbx_seq_one_letter_code
_entity_poly.pdbx_strand_id
1 'polypeptide(L)'
;MLASPRLPRNPEPETRNPELNRVDAVRRFNRFYTKQIGVLQEGLLKSDLSLTEVRVLYELAHRNDPTATIVADELGLDPGYLSRILRRFEKKRLIEREPSASDRRQSILRLASPGREVFGALNARADNQIREMLSTLSEDKKQRLAQAMNVIEEVLAPSSDRDRSFILRMHQPGDMGWIVHRHGMLYAAEYGWDECFEALVARVTADFIEDFDPRRERCWIAEKDGETVGCVFLVKKTERVAQLRLLLVEPAARGWGLGTRLVDECVRFARQAGYRKIFLWTNKVLTAARQIYKKAGFRVTHEERHRLFGDEQIGQTWELELSRPSA
;
A
#
# COMPACT_ATOMS: atom_id res chain seq x y z
N MET A 1 47.21 46.05 -23.80
CA MET A 1 46.68 44.78 -23.24
C MET A 1 45.78 45.14 -22.08
N LEU A 2 44.48 45.20 -22.35
CA LEU A 2 43.46 45.50 -21.36
C LEU A 2 42.86 44.16 -20.86
N ALA A 3 43.02 43.87 -19.57
CA ALA A 3 42.47 42.68 -18.93
C ALA A 3 40.95 42.79 -18.81
N SER A 4 40.23 41.84 -19.37
CA SER A 4 38.76 41.71 -19.23
C SER A 4 38.39 41.34 -17.78
N PRO A 5 37.34 41.95 -17.21
CA PRO A 5 36.86 41.62 -15.87
C PRO A 5 36.19 40.24 -15.88
N ARG A 6 36.58 39.34 -14.97
CA ARG A 6 35.92 38.09 -14.72
C ARG A 6 34.56 38.35 -14.08
N LEU A 7 33.49 37.87 -14.70
CA LEU A 7 32.13 37.82 -14.13
C LEU A 7 32.12 36.92 -12.87
N PRO A 8 31.39 37.29 -11.84
CA PRO A 8 31.26 36.45 -10.64
C PRO A 8 30.55 35.14 -11.02
N ARG A 9 31.14 34.01 -10.58
CA ARG A 9 30.49 32.69 -10.71
C ARG A 9 29.21 32.71 -9.91
N ASN A 10 28.10 32.34 -10.56
CA ASN A 10 26.84 31.99 -9.87
C ASN A 10 27.16 30.94 -8.80
N PRO A 11 26.66 31.07 -7.56
CA PRO A 11 26.76 30.02 -6.59
C PRO A 11 26.04 28.77 -7.12
N GLU A 12 26.73 27.63 -7.06
CA GLU A 12 26.17 26.34 -7.35
C GLU A 12 24.89 26.13 -6.49
N PRO A 13 23.82 25.52 -7.00
CA PRO A 13 22.65 25.25 -6.17
C PRO A 13 23.08 24.33 -5.03
N GLU A 14 22.98 24.82 -3.80
CA GLU A 14 23.14 24.02 -2.59
C GLU A 14 22.32 22.72 -2.75
N THR A 15 22.98 21.59 -2.75
CA THR A 15 22.34 20.27 -2.71
C THR A 15 21.59 20.16 -1.38
N ARG A 16 20.34 20.63 -1.35
CA ARG A 16 19.45 20.52 -0.19
C ARG A 16 19.35 19.04 0.17
N ASN A 17 19.74 18.70 1.39
CA ASN A 17 19.61 17.36 1.94
C ASN A 17 18.19 16.83 1.68
N PRO A 18 18.02 15.68 0.98
CA PRO A 18 16.70 15.13 0.64
C PRO A 18 15.79 14.92 1.86
N GLU A 19 16.37 14.66 3.01
CA GLU A 19 15.64 14.46 4.27
C GLU A 19 15.05 15.77 4.82
N LEU A 20 15.78 16.87 4.76
CA LEU A 20 15.28 18.21 5.10
C LEU A 20 14.12 18.61 4.19
N ASN A 21 14.17 18.24 2.91
CA ASN A 21 13.10 18.52 1.96
C ASN A 21 11.81 17.74 2.30
N ARG A 22 11.91 16.50 2.78
CA ARG A 22 10.75 15.69 3.22
C ARG A 22 10.10 16.27 4.47
N VAL A 23 10.90 16.63 5.48
CA VAL A 23 10.41 17.28 6.70
C VAL A 23 9.66 18.56 6.39
N ASP A 24 10.23 19.41 5.54
CA ASP A 24 9.58 20.67 5.15
C ASP A 24 8.30 20.45 4.37
N ALA A 25 8.23 19.42 3.52
CA ALA A 25 7.01 19.06 2.79
C ALA A 25 5.88 18.64 3.74
N VAL A 26 6.17 17.75 4.71
CA VAL A 26 5.19 17.32 5.72
C VAL A 26 4.72 18.50 6.58
N ARG A 27 5.66 19.35 7.07
CA ARG A 27 5.31 20.54 7.86
C ARG A 27 4.46 21.54 7.08
N ARG A 28 4.74 21.73 5.79
CA ARG A 28 3.94 22.59 4.90
C ARG A 28 2.53 22.03 4.72
N PHE A 29 2.43 20.71 4.46
CA PHE A 29 1.16 20.02 4.32
C PHE A 29 0.32 20.13 5.61
N ASN A 30 0.90 19.86 6.78
CA ASN A 30 0.20 19.98 8.06
C ASN A 30 -0.36 21.38 8.29
N ARG A 31 0.41 22.45 8.03
CA ARG A 31 -0.08 23.83 8.14
C ARG A 31 -1.21 24.13 7.15
N PHE A 32 -1.10 23.65 5.93
CA PHE A 32 -2.15 23.82 4.92
C PHE A 32 -3.43 23.09 5.34
N TYR A 33 -3.30 21.82 5.69
CA TYR A 33 -4.45 20.94 5.95
C TYR A 33 -5.20 21.34 7.23
N THR A 34 -4.51 21.67 8.32
CA THR A 34 -5.14 22.16 9.56
C THR A 34 -5.93 23.46 9.35
N LYS A 35 -5.44 24.34 8.47
CA LYS A 35 -6.20 25.53 8.05
C LYS A 35 -7.45 25.14 7.25
N GLN A 36 -7.30 24.21 6.30
CA GLN A 36 -8.38 23.80 5.40
C GLN A 36 -9.55 23.13 6.13
N ILE A 37 -9.26 22.28 7.13
CA ILE A 37 -10.29 21.60 7.93
C ILE A 37 -10.81 22.44 9.12
N GLY A 38 -10.36 23.69 9.25
CA GLY A 38 -10.89 24.63 10.23
C GLY A 38 -10.56 24.32 11.71
N VAL A 39 -9.58 23.44 11.98
CA VAL A 39 -9.18 23.07 13.36
C VAL A 39 -8.71 24.25 14.20
N LEU A 40 -8.21 25.30 13.54
CA LEU A 40 -7.71 26.52 14.20
C LEU A 40 -8.80 27.56 14.50
N GLN A 41 -10.05 27.30 14.12
CA GLN A 41 -11.15 28.21 14.41
C GLN A 41 -11.64 27.99 15.83
N GLU A 42 -11.98 29.12 16.53
CA GLU A 42 -12.64 29.04 17.82
C GLU A 42 -14.00 28.37 17.69
N GLY A 43 -14.23 27.32 18.53
CA GLY A 43 -15.49 26.55 18.49
C GLY A 43 -15.53 25.55 17.32
N LEU A 44 -14.76 24.43 17.43
CA LEU A 44 -14.83 23.35 16.47
C LEU A 44 -16.29 22.96 16.18
N LEU A 45 -16.68 22.98 14.91
CA LEU A 45 -18.06 22.70 14.49
C LEU A 45 -19.12 23.56 15.19
N LYS A 46 -18.78 24.80 15.59
CA LYS A 46 -19.68 25.72 16.34
C LYS A 46 -20.20 25.07 17.62
N SER A 47 -19.36 24.38 18.38
CA SER A 47 -19.68 23.75 19.66
C SER A 47 -18.75 24.24 20.78
N ASP A 48 -19.19 24.06 22.04
CA ASP A 48 -18.40 24.34 23.24
C ASP A 48 -17.44 23.19 23.60
N LEU A 49 -17.31 22.18 22.70
CA LEU A 49 -16.43 21.05 22.90
C LEU A 49 -15.11 21.26 22.15
N SER A 50 -14.02 20.90 22.79
CA SER A 50 -12.70 20.87 22.16
C SER A 50 -12.62 19.75 21.12
N LEU A 51 -11.64 19.84 20.21
CA LEU A 51 -11.37 18.78 19.24
C LEU A 51 -11.21 17.40 19.91
N THR A 52 -10.47 17.34 21.01
CA THR A 52 -10.27 16.09 21.76
C THR A 52 -11.58 15.54 22.29
N GLU A 53 -12.46 16.39 22.82
CA GLU A 53 -13.77 15.96 23.32
C GLU A 53 -14.68 15.45 22.20
N VAL A 54 -14.71 16.12 21.07
CA VAL A 54 -15.45 15.66 19.89
C VAL A 54 -14.91 14.31 19.43
N ARG A 55 -13.59 14.11 19.42
CA ARG A 55 -12.97 12.85 19.04
C ARG A 55 -13.29 11.72 20.04
N VAL A 56 -13.30 12.00 21.34
CA VAL A 56 -13.74 11.03 22.35
C VAL A 56 -15.19 10.61 22.13
N LEU A 57 -16.12 11.55 21.87
CA LEU A 57 -17.51 11.21 21.55
C LEU A 57 -17.61 10.34 20.29
N TYR A 58 -16.80 10.62 19.30
CA TYR A 58 -16.74 9.83 18.07
C TYR A 58 -16.36 8.36 18.33
N GLU A 59 -15.28 8.13 19.11
CA GLU A 59 -14.85 6.77 19.47
C GLU A 59 -15.96 6.04 20.27
N LEU A 60 -16.64 6.73 21.21
CA LEU A 60 -17.74 6.15 21.97
C LEU A 60 -18.96 5.81 21.13
N ALA A 61 -19.18 6.53 20.02
CA ALA A 61 -20.30 6.30 19.12
C ALA A 61 -20.09 5.12 18.16
N HIS A 62 -18.83 4.85 17.77
CA HIS A 62 -18.52 3.90 16.68
C HIS A 62 -17.90 2.59 17.16
N ARG A 63 -17.44 2.49 18.41
CA ARG A 63 -16.84 1.27 18.94
C ARG A 63 -17.84 0.39 19.66
N ASN A 64 -17.64 -0.91 19.52
CA ASN A 64 -18.34 -1.90 20.33
C ASN A 64 -17.65 -1.99 21.70
N ASP A 65 -18.42 -1.74 22.78
CA ASP A 65 -18.01 -1.86 24.18
C ASP A 65 -16.69 -1.13 24.54
N PRO A 66 -16.55 0.18 24.21
CA PRO A 66 -15.33 0.92 24.49
C PRO A 66 -15.12 1.10 25.99
N THR A 67 -13.89 0.85 26.46
CA THR A 67 -13.42 1.18 27.82
C THR A 67 -12.55 2.43 27.79
N ALA A 68 -12.30 3.05 28.95
CA ALA A 68 -11.42 4.22 29.03
C ALA A 68 -10.00 3.91 28.54
N THR A 69 -9.49 2.69 28.77
CA THR A 69 -8.18 2.25 28.31
C THR A 69 -8.13 2.21 26.78
N ILE A 70 -9.11 1.55 26.14
CA ILE A 70 -9.20 1.46 24.67
C ILE A 70 -9.24 2.84 24.04
N VAL A 71 -10.04 3.76 24.59
CA VAL A 71 -10.16 5.13 24.06
C VAL A 71 -8.87 5.94 24.26
N ALA A 72 -8.17 5.75 25.39
CA ALA A 72 -6.89 6.41 25.66
C ALA A 72 -5.82 5.96 24.66
N ASP A 73 -5.69 4.65 24.48
CA ASP A 73 -4.69 4.04 23.57
C ASP A 73 -4.93 4.47 22.12
N GLU A 74 -6.19 4.44 21.67
CA GLU A 74 -6.56 4.80 20.29
C GLU A 74 -6.28 6.26 19.97
N LEU A 75 -6.56 7.15 20.91
CA LEU A 75 -6.37 8.58 20.72
C LEU A 75 -4.99 9.08 21.16
N GLY A 76 -4.14 8.21 21.69
CA GLY A 76 -2.84 8.58 22.25
C GLY A 76 -2.96 9.57 23.42
N LEU A 77 -4.01 9.46 24.25
CA LEU A 77 -4.27 10.39 25.34
C LEU A 77 -3.72 9.91 26.68
N ASP A 78 -3.21 10.85 27.47
CA ASP A 78 -2.90 10.59 28.87
C ASP A 78 -4.17 10.13 29.63
N PRO A 79 -4.11 9.00 30.38
CA PRO A 79 -5.27 8.44 31.08
C PRO A 79 -5.92 9.43 32.07
N GLY A 80 -5.12 10.26 32.72
CA GLY A 80 -5.61 11.28 33.66
C GLY A 80 -6.35 12.42 32.94
N TYR A 81 -5.88 12.78 31.73
CA TYR A 81 -6.56 13.76 30.91
C TYR A 81 -7.89 13.23 30.38
N LEU A 82 -7.91 12.00 29.84
CA LEU A 82 -9.16 11.37 29.41
C LEU A 82 -10.15 11.22 30.59
N SER A 83 -9.68 10.83 31.79
CA SER A 83 -10.55 10.71 32.98
C SER A 83 -11.24 12.05 33.29
N ARG A 84 -10.57 13.20 33.12
CA ARG A 84 -11.18 14.52 33.32
C ARG A 84 -12.27 14.81 32.28
N ILE A 85 -12.04 14.43 31.02
CA ILE A 85 -13.04 14.57 29.93
C ILE A 85 -14.28 13.73 30.27
N LEU A 86 -14.07 12.44 30.61
CA LEU A 86 -15.16 11.51 30.90
C LEU A 86 -16.00 11.98 32.09
N ARG A 87 -15.37 12.46 33.19
CA ARG A 87 -16.09 13.05 34.35
C ARG A 87 -16.95 14.27 33.92
N ARG A 88 -16.45 15.11 33.01
CA ARG A 88 -17.22 16.24 32.49
C ARG A 88 -18.42 15.75 31.66
N PHE A 89 -18.24 14.69 30.88
CA PHE A 89 -19.32 14.10 30.10
C PHE A 89 -20.39 13.45 31.00
N GLU A 90 -19.98 12.75 32.06
CA GLU A 90 -20.89 12.20 33.08
C GLU A 90 -21.70 13.31 33.76
N LYS A 91 -21.02 14.39 34.20
CA LYS A 91 -21.69 15.53 34.82
C LYS A 91 -22.72 16.20 33.89
N LYS A 92 -22.44 16.21 32.58
CA LYS A 92 -23.36 16.71 31.53
C LYS A 92 -24.37 15.65 31.08
N ARG A 93 -24.35 14.44 31.66
CA ARG A 93 -25.19 13.28 31.29
C ARG A 93 -25.07 12.89 29.81
N LEU A 94 -23.90 13.09 29.23
CA LEU A 94 -23.63 12.69 27.84
C LEU A 94 -23.26 11.22 27.71
N ILE A 95 -22.70 10.63 28.76
CA ILE A 95 -22.28 9.22 28.81
C ILE A 95 -22.77 8.55 30.08
N GLU A 96 -22.86 7.21 30.01
CA GLU A 96 -23.14 6.28 31.10
C GLU A 96 -22.04 5.25 31.18
N ARG A 97 -21.86 4.65 32.39
CA ARG A 97 -20.94 3.54 32.63
C ARG A 97 -21.71 2.28 32.95
N GLU A 98 -21.39 1.20 32.25
CA GLU A 98 -21.91 -0.11 32.53
C GLU A 98 -20.76 -1.04 32.95
N PRO A 99 -20.96 -1.95 33.93
CA PRO A 99 -19.94 -2.95 34.27
C PRO A 99 -19.63 -3.84 33.06
N SER A 100 -18.35 -4.10 32.79
CA SER A 100 -17.98 -5.03 31.73
C SER A 100 -18.34 -6.47 32.17
N ALA A 101 -18.95 -7.22 31.25
CA ALA A 101 -19.27 -8.63 31.47
C ALA A 101 -18.01 -9.54 31.52
N SER A 102 -16.93 -9.10 30.83
CA SER A 102 -15.67 -9.85 30.73
C SER A 102 -14.67 -9.51 31.82
N ASP A 103 -14.67 -8.27 32.33
CA ASP A 103 -13.78 -7.84 33.42
C ASP A 103 -14.49 -6.80 34.31
N ARG A 104 -14.90 -7.22 35.51
CA ARG A 104 -15.60 -6.37 36.51
C ARG A 104 -14.79 -5.17 36.99
N ARG A 105 -13.48 -5.10 36.68
CA ARG A 105 -12.63 -3.95 37.00
C ARG A 105 -12.75 -2.85 35.96
N GLN A 106 -13.31 -3.16 34.82
CA GLN A 106 -13.49 -2.23 33.71
C GLN A 106 -14.96 -1.82 33.56
N SER A 107 -15.17 -0.59 33.14
CA SER A 107 -16.50 -0.09 32.79
C SER A 107 -16.56 0.18 31.30
N ILE A 108 -17.61 -0.30 30.65
CA ILE A 108 -17.97 0.06 29.28
C ILE A 108 -18.57 1.46 29.31
N LEU A 109 -18.17 2.28 28.36
CA LEU A 109 -18.64 3.65 28.20
C LEU A 109 -19.68 3.69 27.08
N ARG A 110 -20.87 4.22 27.37
CA ARG A 110 -21.92 4.37 26.36
C ARG A 110 -22.39 5.81 26.27
N LEU A 111 -22.75 6.24 25.06
CA LEU A 111 -23.43 7.53 24.89
C LEU A 111 -24.86 7.41 25.47
N ALA A 112 -25.21 8.28 26.42
CA ALA A 112 -26.59 8.49 26.84
C ALA A 112 -27.41 9.20 25.72
N SER A 113 -28.75 9.28 25.87
CA SER A 113 -29.59 9.96 24.85
C SER A 113 -29.12 11.38 24.52
N PRO A 114 -28.83 12.25 25.51
CA PRO A 114 -28.30 13.59 25.23
C PRO A 114 -26.93 13.54 24.52
N GLY A 115 -26.08 12.56 24.83
CA GLY A 115 -24.79 12.38 24.17
C GLY A 115 -24.91 11.99 22.72
N ARG A 116 -25.87 11.12 22.38
CA ARG A 116 -26.19 10.75 20.99
C ARG A 116 -26.72 11.95 20.20
N GLU A 117 -27.54 12.78 20.79
CA GLU A 117 -28.08 14.01 20.14
C GLU A 117 -26.95 15.00 19.84
N VAL A 118 -26.09 15.28 20.84
CA VAL A 118 -24.92 16.15 20.68
C VAL A 118 -23.98 15.62 19.60
N PHE A 119 -23.67 14.31 19.66
CA PHE A 119 -22.82 13.68 18.66
C PHE A 119 -23.43 13.73 17.27
N GLY A 120 -24.73 13.42 17.11
CA GLY A 120 -25.42 13.47 15.83
C GLY A 120 -25.39 14.86 15.20
N ALA A 121 -25.62 15.91 16.02
CA ALA A 121 -25.53 17.30 15.56
C ALA A 121 -24.09 17.69 15.12
N LEU A 122 -23.07 17.24 15.84
CA LEU A 122 -21.67 17.48 15.48
C LEU A 122 -21.28 16.74 14.21
N ASN A 123 -21.66 15.49 14.09
CA ASN A 123 -21.39 14.67 12.91
C ASN A 123 -22.04 15.28 11.65
N ALA A 124 -23.30 15.70 11.75
CA ALA A 124 -23.98 16.34 10.63
C ALA A 124 -23.30 17.67 10.20
N ARG A 125 -22.78 18.45 11.15
CA ARG A 125 -22.01 19.66 10.83
C ARG A 125 -20.68 19.36 10.17
N ALA A 126 -19.96 18.33 10.65
CA ALA A 126 -18.72 17.86 10.04
C ALA A 126 -18.97 17.40 8.59
N ASP A 127 -19.99 16.57 8.37
CA ASP A 127 -20.38 16.10 7.04
C ASP A 127 -20.69 17.25 6.09
N ASN A 128 -21.45 18.25 6.57
CA ASN A 128 -21.79 19.43 5.77
C ASN A 128 -20.55 20.26 5.40
N GLN A 129 -19.61 20.45 6.34
CA GLN A 129 -18.36 21.14 6.09
C GLN A 129 -17.53 20.44 5.02
N ILE A 130 -17.43 19.10 5.09
CA ILE A 130 -16.72 18.30 4.07
C ILE A 130 -17.44 18.37 2.72
N ARG A 131 -18.77 18.24 2.70
CA ARG A 131 -19.56 18.38 1.45
C ARG A 131 -19.36 19.76 0.82
N GLU A 132 -19.35 20.82 1.59
CA GLU A 132 -19.10 22.19 1.11
C GLU A 132 -17.71 22.31 0.51
N MET A 133 -16.67 21.80 1.19
CA MET A 133 -15.30 21.76 0.67
C MET A 133 -15.23 20.99 -0.66
N LEU A 134 -15.87 19.82 -0.74
CA LEU A 134 -15.86 18.98 -1.94
C LEU A 134 -16.72 19.57 -3.08
N SER A 135 -17.76 20.35 -2.78
CA SER A 135 -18.65 20.92 -3.81
C SER A 135 -17.95 21.83 -4.80
N THR A 136 -16.83 22.43 -4.40
CA THR A 136 -16.01 23.32 -5.25
C THR A 136 -15.08 22.56 -6.19
N LEU A 137 -14.99 21.22 -6.07
CA LEU A 137 -14.06 20.37 -6.81
C LEU A 137 -14.79 19.63 -7.93
N SER A 138 -14.10 19.42 -9.06
CA SER A 138 -14.56 18.47 -10.09
C SER A 138 -14.47 17.02 -9.59
N GLU A 139 -15.21 16.09 -10.18
CA GLU A 139 -15.21 14.68 -9.78
C GLU A 139 -13.81 14.06 -9.84
N ASP A 140 -13.02 14.35 -10.87
CA ASP A 140 -11.62 13.93 -10.97
C ASP A 140 -10.79 14.40 -9.75
N LYS A 141 -10.94 15.68 -9.35
CA LYS A 141 -10.24 16.21 -8.18
C LYS A 141 -10.70 15.57 -6.86
N LYS A 142 -12.00 15.26 -6.73
CA LYS A 142 -12.54 14.56 -5.55
C LYS A 142 -11.93 13.16 -5.44
N GLN A 143 -11.89 12.42 -6.55
CA GLN A 143 -11.30 11.09 -6.60
C GLN A 143 -9.81 11.11 -6.27
N ARG A 144 -9.05 12.03 -6.88
CA ARG A 144 -7.61 12.20 -6.59
C ARG A 144 -7.34 12.58 -5.13
N LEU A 145 -8.20 13.42 -4.54
CA LEU A 145 -8.09 13.80 -3.13
C LEU A 145 -8.31 12.59 -2.21
N ALA A 146 -9.36 11.80 -2.46
CA ALA A 146 -9.64 10.60 -1.67
C ALA A 146 -8.50 9.57 -1.78
N GLN A 147 -7.97 9.34 -2.99
CA GLN A 147 -6.82 8.46 -3.19
C GLN A 147 -5.58 8.96 -2.45
N ALA A 148 -5.28 10.25 -2.48
CA ALA A 148 -4.15 10.81 -1.76
C ALA A 148 -4.29 10.66 -0.23
N MET A 149 -5.49 10.80 0.32
CA MET A 149 -5.77 10.57 1.75
C MET A 149 -5.56 9.11 2.13
N ASN A 150 -6.05 8.17 1.33
CA ASN A 150 -5.83 6.73 1.56
C ASN A 150 -4.34 6.39 1.57
N VAL A 151 -3.55 6.93 0.64
CA VAL A 151 -2.09 6.73 0.61
C VAL A 151 -1.42 7.30 1.87
N ILE A 152 -1.84 8.47 2.35
CA ILE A 152 -1.29 9.06 3.58
C ILE A 152 -1.62 8.18 4.78
N GLU A 153 -2.86 7.69 4.90
CA GLU A 153 -3.28 6.77 5.97
C GLU A 153 -2.48 5.47 5.93
N GLU A 154 -2.34 4.85 4.77
CA GLU A 154 -1.57 3.62 4.57
C GLU A 154 -0.10 3.78 4.99
N VAL A 155 0.55 4.88 4.60
CA VAL A 155 1.97 5.13 4.90
C VAL A 155 2.20 5.42 6.38
N LEU A 156 1.24 6.06 7.06
CA LEU A 156 1.37 6.48 8.46
C LEU A 156 0.76 5.50 9.46
N ALA A 157 -0.14 4.62 9.02
CA ALA A 157 -0.75 3.63 9.90
C ALA A 157 0.27 2.59 10.40
N PRO A 158 0.20 2.16 11.66
CA PRO A 158 1.01 1.04 12.12
C PRO A 158 0.62 -0.22 11.34
N SER A 159 1.62 -0.94 10.82
CA SER A 159 1.41 -2.20 10.07
C SER A 159 0.71 -3.23 10.96
N SER A 160 -0.60 -3.40 10.85
CA SER A 160 -1.32 -4.48 11.50
C SER A 160 -1.26 -5.74 10.64
N ASP A 161 -1.19 -6.93 11.24
CA ASP A 161 -1.22 -8.20 10.50
C ASP A 161 -2.53 -8.40 9.69
N ARG A 162 -3.61 -7.70 10.05
CA ARG A 162 -4.88 -7.68 9.32
C ARG A 162 -4.80 -6.95 7.98
N ASP A 163 -3.81 -6.07 7.82
CA ASP A 163 -3.63 -5.21 6.65
C ASP A 163 -2.89 -5.92 5.49
N ARG A 164 -2.49 -7.19 5.69
CA ARG A 164 -1.72 -7.99 4.71
C ARG A 164 -2.57 -8.91 3.86
N SER A 165 -3.90 -8.82 3.91
CA SER A 165 -4.76 -9.62 3.07
C SER A 165 -4.77 -9.11 1.64
N PHE A 166 -4.56 -10.02 0.70
CA PHE A 166 -4.65 -9.78 -0.74
C PHE A 166 -5.39 -10.94 -1.40
N ILE A 167 -6.01 -10.67 -2.52
CA ILE A 167 -6.63 -11.70 -3.36
C ILE A 167 -5.78 -11.95 -4.60
N LEU A 168 -5.81 -13.19 -5.11
CA LEU A 168 -5.22 -13.53 -6.40
C LEU A 168 -6.35 -13.77 -7.39
N ARG A 169 -6.33 -13.02 -8.49
CA ARG A 169 -7.30 -13.18 -9.58
C ARG A 169 -6.58 -13.42 -10.91
N MET A 170 -7.34 -13.85 -11.91
CA MET A 170 -6.86 -13.87 -13.28
C MET A 170 -6.75 -12.45 -13.84
N HIS A 171 -5.93 -12.31 -14.88
CA HIS A 171 -5.80 -11.05 -15.60
C HIS A 171 -7.12 -10.61 -16.25
N GLN A 172 -7.26 -9.30 -16.42
CA GLN A 172 -8.38 -8.60 -17.04
C GLN A 172 -7.85 -7.51 -17.98
N PRO A 173 -8.68 -6.97 -18.87
CA PRO A 173 -8.32 -5.80 -19.68
C PRO A 173 -7.80 -4.65 -18.80
N GLY A 174 -6.65 -4.07 -19.18
CA GLY A 174 -5.94 -3.04 -18.42
C GLY A 174 -4.74 -3.56 -17.62
N ASP A 175 -4.75 -4.81 -17.16
CA ASP A 175 -3.65 -5.36 -16.35
C ASP A 175 -2.32 -5.41 -17.13
N MET A 176 -2.36 -5.72 -18.43
CA MET A 176 -1.13 -5.78 -19.24
C MET A 176 -0.46 -4.41 -19.33
N GLY A 177 -1.23 -3.35 -19.49
CA GLY A 177 -0.71 -1.98 -19.47
C GLY A 177 -0.09 -1.62 -18.12
N TRP A 178 -0.73 -2.00 -17.02
CA TRP A 178 -0.20 -1.84 -15.66
C TRP A 178 1.14 -2.60 -15.49
N ILE A 179 1.20 -3.85 -15.93
CA ILE A 179 2.40 -4.69 -15.82
C ILE A 179 3.59 -4.06 -16.55
N VAL A 180 3.39 -3.60 -17.80
CA VAL A 180 4.43 -2.94 -18.59
C VAL A 180 4.92 -1.69 -17.86
N HIS A 181 4.01 -0.80 -17.51
CA HIS A 181 4.32 0.45 -16.82
C HIS A 181 5.09 0.21 -15.50
N ARG A 182 4.60 -0.70 -14.65
CA ARG A 182 5.21 -0.91 -13.34
C ARG A 182 6.57 -1.59 -13.41
N HIS A 183 6.76 -2.54 -14.32
CA HIS A 183 8.08 -3.11 -14.55
C HIS A 183 9.08 -2.04 -15.04
N GLY A 184 8.73 -1.24 -16.04
CA GLY A 184 9.58 -0.16 -16.51
C GLY A 184 9.97 0.80 -15.39
N MET A 185 8.99 1.35 -14.68
CA MET A 185 9.21 2.32 -13.61
C MET A 185 10.04 1.78 -12.44
N LEU A 186 9.69 0.60 -11.91
CA LEU A 186 10.35 0.06 -10.73
C LEU A 186 11.78 -0.40 -11.02
N TYR A 187 11.99 -1.08 -12.15
CA TYR A 187 13.32 -1.59 -12.47
C TYR A 187 14.27 -0.47 -12.91
N ALA A 188 13.78 0.59 -13.55
CA ALA A 188 14.58 1.79 -13.79
C ALA A 188 14.97 2.47 -12.47
N ALA A 189 14.04 2.64 -11.53
CA ALA A 189 14.30 3.30 -10.25
C ALA A 189 15.21 2.48 -9.32
N GLU A 190 15.05 1.14 -9.27
CA GLU A 190 15.76 0.29 -8.32
C GLU A 190 17.08 -0.27 -8.86
N TYR A 191 17.19 -0.47 -10.18
CA TYR A 191 18.34 -1.14 -10.82
C TYR A 191 18.97 -0.36 -11.96
N GLY A 192 18.43 0.81 -12.33
CA GLY A 192 18.94 1.64 -13.43
C GLY A 192 18.74 1.01 -14.81
N TRP A 193 17.74 0.12 -14.97
CA TRP A 193 17.47 -0.50 -16.27
C TRP A 193 16.81 0.47 -17.22
N ASP A 194 17.17 0.37 -18.51
CA ASP A 194 16.70 1.24 -19.55
C ASP A 194 15.37 0.77 -20.20
N GLU A 195 14.88 1.51 -21.18
CA GLU A 195 13.64 1.24 -21.92
C GLU A 195 13.65 -0.09 -22.69
N CYS A 196 14.81 -0.70 -22.91
CA CYS A 196 14.90 -2.03 -23.52
C CYS A 196 14.23 -3.10 -22.63
N PHE A 197 14.27 -2.92 -21.30
CA PHE A 197 13.54 -3.80 -20.41
C PHE A 197 12.02 -3.61 -20.51
N GLU A 198 11.54 -2.38 -20.59
CA GLU A 198 10.10 -2.11 -20.80
C GLU A 198 9.61 -2.69 -22.13
N ALA A 199 10.40 -2.55 -23.21
CA ALA A 199 10.11 -3.16 -24.50
C ALA A 199 10.06 -4.70 -24.43
N LEU A 200 10.93 -5.33 -23.63
CA LEU A 200 10.86 -6.79 -23.39
C LEU A 200 9.56 -7.16 -22.70
N VAL A 201 9.18 -6.44 -21.64
CA VAL A 201 7.94 -6.71 -20.88
C VAL A 201 6.72 -6.55 -21.79
N ALA A 202 6.68 -5.49 -22.60
CA ALA A 202 5.60 -5.24 -23.56
C ALA A 202 5.43 -6.40 -24.55
N ARG A 203 6.52 -6.92 -25.11
CA ARG A 203 6.46 -8.11 -25.99
C ARG A 203 5.93 -9.33 -25.25
N VAL A 204 6.43 -9.59 -24.05
CA VAL A 204 5.99 -10.76 -23.26
C VAL A 204 4.50 -10.71 -22.95
N THR A 205 3.97 -9.53 -22.64
CA THR A 205 2.54 -9.36 -22.36
C THR A 205 1.70 -9.48 -23.62
N ALA A 206 2.19 -8.97 -24.76
CA ALA A 206 1.51 -9.11 -26.05
C ALA A 206 1.46 -10.58 -26.50
N ASP A 207 2.61 -11.26 -26.56
CA ASP A 207 2.72 -12.68 -26.91
C ASP A 207 1.80 -13.55 -26.03
N PHE A 208 1.75 -13.25 -24.72
CA PHE A 208 0.89 -13.99 -23.79
C PHE A 208 -0.60 -13.86 -24.12
N ILE A 209 -1.07 -12.67 -24.53
CA ILE A 209 -2.49 -12.46 -24.86
C ILE A 209 -2.83 -13.08 -26.22
N GLU A 210 -1.93 -12.96 -27.19
CA GLU A 210 -2.15 -13.50 -28.55
C GLU A 210 -2.23 -15.03 -28.56
N ASP A 211 -1.38 -15.71 -27.78
CA ASP A 211 -1.23 -17.17 -27.79
C ASP A 211 -1.89 -17.85 -26.55
N PHE A 212 -2.67 -17.15 -25.76
CA PHE A 212 -3.17 -17.60 -24.45
C PHE A 212 -3.97 -18.93 -24.50
N ASP A 213 -3.43 -19.97 -23.91
CA ASP A 213 -4.14 -21.23 -23.62
C ASP A 213 -4.45 -21.33 -22.10
N PRO A 214 -5.71 -21.07 -21.67
CA PRO A 214 -6.08 -21.07 -20.25
C PRO A 214 -5.91 -22.43 -19.54
N ARG A 215 -5.73 -23.52 -20.27
CA ARG A 215 -5.41 -24.85 -19.71
C ARG A 215 -3.95 -25.03 -19.41
N ARG A 216 -3.10 -24.25 -20.05
CA ARG A 216 -1.63 -24.40 -19.99
C ARG A 216 -0.93 -23.16 -19.45
N GLU A 217 -1.55 -22.01 -19.50
CA GLU A 217 -0.96 -20.73 -19.18
C GLU A 217 -1.81 -19.95 -18.19
N ARG A 218 -1.19 -19.08 -17.42
CA ARG A 218 -1.87 -18.24 -16.45
C ARG A 218 -1.06 -16.98 -16.15
N CYS A 219 -1.79 -15.85 -16.04
CA CYS A 219 -1.30 -14.67 -15.37
C CYS A 219 -2.12 -14.46 -14.08
N TRP A 220 -1.45 -14.42 -12.94
CA TRP A 220 -2.06 -14.03 -11.67
C TRP A 220 -1.79 -12.57 -11.40
N ILE A 221 -2.83 -11.88 -11.01
CA ILE A 221 -2.80 -10.51 -10.50
C ILE A 221 -3.11 -10.59 -9.01
N ALA A 222 -2.25 -10.01 -8.21
CA ALA A 222 -2.51 -9.78 -6.79
C ALA A 222 -3.15 -8.42 -6.62
N GLU A 223 -4.27 -8.40 -5.92
CA GLU A 223 -5.05 -7.18 -5.67
C GLU A 223 -5.31 -7.01 -4.17
N LYS A 224 -5.15 -5.79 -3.68
CA LYS A 224 -5.50 -5.39 -2.33
C LYS A 224 -6.34 -4.12 -2.42
N ASP A 225 -7.49 -4.10 -1.77
CA ASP A 225 -8.40 -2.94 -1.68
C ASP A 225 -8.73 -2.32 -3.06
N GLY A 226 -8.82 -3.16 -4.12
CA GLY A 226 -9.08 -2.74 -5.49
C GLY A 226 -7.84 -2.27 -6.27
N GLU A 227 -6.66 -2.24 -5.65
CA GLU A 227 -5.41 -1.84 -6.29
C GLU A 227 -4.54 -3.06 -6.64
N THR A 228 -3.94 -3.06 -7.82
CA THR A 228 -3.01 -4.11 -8.21
C THR A 228 -1.68 -3.95 -7.48
N VAL A 229 -1.25 -4.98 -6.73
CA VAL A 229 -0.04 -4.95 -5.90
C VAL A 229 1.02 -5.97 -6.32
N GLY A 230 0.77 -6.77 -7.34
CA GLY A 230 1.74 -7.71 -7.88
C GLY A 230 1.21 -8.57 -9.01
N CYS A 231 2.11 -9.24 -9.71
CA CYS A 231 1.77 -10.16 -10.78
C CYS A 231 2.82 -11.26 -10.96
N VAL A 232 2.43 -12.33 -11.65
CA VAL A 232 3.33 -13.37 -12.17
C VAL A 232 2.68 -14.08 -13.34
N PHE A 233 3.51 -14.53 -14.28
CA PHE A 233 3.07 -15.33 -15.42
C PHE A 233 3.65 -16.72 -15.35
N LEU A 234 2.87 -17.70 -15.79
CA LEU A 234 3.34 -19.02 -16.19
C LEU A 234 2.92 -19.24 -17.64
N VAL A 235 3.90 -19.39 -18.52
CA VAL A 235 3.66 -19.56 -19.97
C VAL A 235 4.18 -20.92 -20.45
N LYS A 236 3.56 -21.45 -21.49
CA LYS A 236 3.99 -22.70 -22.14
C LYS A 236 5.28 -22.47 -22.92
N LYS A 237 6.29 -23.28 -22.68
CA LYS A 237 7.49 -23.33 -23.52
C LYS A 237 7.48 -24.54 -24.45
N THR A 238 7.08 -25.69 -23.91
CA THR A 238 6.84 -26.94 -24.63
C THR A 238 5.71 -27.70 -23.96
N GLU A 239 5.32 -28.87 -24.51
CA GLU A 239 4.30 -29.73 -23.85
C GLU A 239 4.67 -30.17 -22.43
N ARG A 240 5.96 -30.17 -22.07
CA ARG A 240 6.42 -30.64 -20.76
C ARG A 240 7.10 -29.57 -19.91
N VAL A 241 7.37 -28.42 -20.48
CA VAL A 241 8.15 -27.34 -19.82
C VAL A 241 7.35 -26.04 -19.82
N ALA A 242 7.15 -25.48 -18.64
CA ALA A 242 6.61 -24.14 -18.46
C ALA A 242 7.72 -23.13 -18.16
N GLN A 243 7.45 -21.86 -18.41
CA GLN A 243 8.33 -20.75 -18.05
C GLN A 243 7.60 -19.79 -17.11
N LEU A 244 8.19 -19.53 -15.95
CA LEU A 244 7.76 -18.45 -15.04
C LEU A 244 8.36 -17.12 -15.53
N ARG A 245 7.55 -16.09 -15.66
CA ARG A 245 7.95 -14.77 -16.15
C ARG A 245 7.29 -13.65 -15.34
N LEU A 246 7.86 -12.45 -15.41
CA LEU A 246 7.29 -11.18 -14.96
C LEU A 246 6.74 -11.23 -13.52
N LEU A 247 7.52 -11.81 -12.58
CA LEU A 247 7.22 -11.72 -11.14
C LEU A 247 7.53 -10.30 -10.66
N LEU A 248 6.50 -9.60 -10.22
CA LEU A 248 6.60 -8.28 -9.62
C LEU A 248 5.76 -8.20 -8.35
N VAL A 249 6.30 -7.54 -7.33
CA VAL A 249 5.58 -7.16 -6.10
C VAL A 249 5.86 -5.68 -5.85
N GLU A 250 4.78 -4.91 -5.72
CA GLU A 250 4.85 -3.48 -5.38
C GLU A 250 5.63 -3.27 -4.07
N PRO A 251 6.43 -2.19 -3.97
CA PRO A 251 7.20 -1.91 -2.76
C PRO A 251 6.36 -1.92 -1.48
N ALA A 252 5.13 -1.38 -1.52
CA ALA A 252 4.20 -1.34 -0.39
C ALA A 252 3.73 -2.74 0.06
N ALA A 253 3.71 -3.73 -0.85
CA ALA A 253 3.27 -5.10 -0.57
C ALA A 253 4.46 -6.08 -0.28
N ARG A 254 5.69 -5.58 -0.27
CA ARG A 254 6.86 -6.40 0.07
C ARG A 254 6.85 -6.79 1.56
N GLY A 255 7.37 -7.95 1.86
CA GLY A 255 7.36 -8.49 3.23
C GLY A 255 6.06 -9.19 3.65
N TRP A 256 4.99 -9.16 2.84
CA TRP A 256 3.71 -9.82 3.12
C TRP A 256 3.69 -11.31 2.70
N GLY A 257 4.77 -11.82 2.15
CA GLY A 257 4.80 -13.19 1.61
C GLY A 257 4.20 -13.30 0.19
N LEU A 258 3.73 -12.20 -0.41
CA LEU A 258 3.06 -12.19 -1.70
C LEU A 258 3.88 -12.83 -2.83
N GLY A 259 5.17 -12.49 -2.94
CA GLY A 259 6.03 -13.07 -3.97
C GLY A 259 6.16 -14.60 -3.86
N THR A 260 6.26 -15.11 -2.64
CA THR A 260 6.26 -16.58 -2.38
C THR A 260 4.92 -17.18 -2.80
N ARG A 261 3.80 -16.57 -2.42
CA ARG A 261 2.47 -17.05 -2.80
C ARG A 261 2.26 -17.10 -4.31
N LEU A 262 2.72 -16.09 -5.04
CA LEU A 262 2.63 -16.04 -6.51
C LEU A 262 3.44 -17.18 -7.15
N VAL A 263 4.66 -17.43 -6.69
CA VAL A 263 5.49 -18.53 -7.19
C VAL A 263 4.88 -19.91 -6.85
N ASP A 264 4.32 -20.06 -5.64
CA ASP A 264 3.63 -21.29 -5.23
C ASP A 264 2.42 -21.59 -6.12
N GLU A 265 1.64 -20.56 -6.50
CA GLU A 265 0.54 -20.71 -7.45
C GLU A 265 1.02 -21.16 -8.83
N CYS A 266 2.14 -20.61 -9.33
CA CYS A 266 2.74 -21.09 -10.57
C CYS A 266 3.13 -22.56 -10.49
N VAL A 267 3.77 -22.98 -9.39
CA VAL A 267 4.21 -24.39 -9.20
C VAL A 267 2.99 -25.31 -9.08
N ARG A 268 1.97 -24.90 -8.34
CA ARG A 268 0.71 -25.66 -8.19
C ARG A 268 0.01 -25.86 -9.53
N PHE A 269 -0.18 -24.78 -10.28
CA PHE A 269 -0.84 -24.82 -11.58
C PHE A 269 0.00 -25.65 -12.61
N ALA A 270 1.32 -25.50 -12.63
CA ALA A 270 2.17 -26.27 -13.52
C ALA A 270 2.03 -27.79 -13.30
N ARG A 271 1.93 -28.22 -12.03
CA ARG A 271 1.66 -29.63 -11.69
C ARG A 271 0.28 -30.08 -12.20
N GLN A 272 -0.74 -29.27 -11.99
CA GLN A 272 -2.11 -29.57 -12.44
C GLN A 272 -2.21 -29.61 -13.97
N ALA A 273 -1.52 -28.72 -14.67
CA ALA A 273 -1.44 -28.68 -16.13
C ALA A 273 -0.55 -29.76 -16.74
N GLY A 274 0.08 -30.63 -15.93
CA GLY A 274 0.87 -31.76 -16.39
C GLY A 274 2.29 -31.44 -16.86
N TYR A 275 2.81 -30.28 -16.51
CA TYR A 275 4.22 -29.96 -16.76
C TYR A 275 5.14 -30.83 -15.90
N ARG A 276 6.35 -31.05 -16.41
CA ARG A 276 7.40 -31.81 -15.70
C ARG A 276 8.51 -30.91 -15.17
N LYS A 277 8.63 -29.74 -15.76
CA LYS A 277 9.65 -28.75 -15.40
C LYS A 277 9.10 -27.34 -15.51
N ILE A 278 9.53 -26.48 -14.60
CA ILE A 278 9.44 -25.02 -14.74
C ILE A 278 10.86 -24.48 -14.85
N PHE A 279 11.10 -23.58 -15.79
CA PHE A 279 12.30 -22.78 -15.79
C PHE A 279 11.95 -21.27 -15.73
N LEU A 280 12.91 -20.47 -15.33
CA LEU A 280 12.85 -19.02 -15.37
C LEU A 280 14.21 -18.44 -15.70
N TRP A 281 14.22 -17.24 -16.20
CA TRP A 281 15.43 -16.45 -16.37
C TRP A 281 15.31 -15.19 -15.52
N THR A 282 16.40 -14.82 -14.83
CA THR A 282 16.43 -13.67 -13.91
C THR A 282 17.84 -13.08 -13.86
N ASN A 283 18.00 -11.91 -13.26
CA ASN A 283 19.31 -11.28 -13.06
C ASN A 283 19.84 -11.51 -11.63
N LYS A 284 21.15 -11.65 -11.52
CA LYS A 284 21.84 -11.90 -10.23
C LYS A 284 21.60 -10.79 -9.21
N VAL A 285 21.36 -9.56 -9.65
CA VAL A 285 21.05 -8.40 -8.80
C VAL A 285 19.70 -8.54 -8.09
N LEU A 286 18.74 -9.29 -8.65
CA LEU A 286 17.39 -9.47 -8.10
C LEU A 286 17.39 -10.41 -6.89
N THR A 287 18.05 -10.04 -5.81
CA THR A 287 18.32 -10.89 -4.64
C THR A 287 17.04 -11.39 -3.97
N ALA A 288 16.02 -10.58 -3.83
CA ALA A 288 14.73 -10.96 -3.23
C ALA A 288 14.02 -12.06 -4.03
N ALA A 289 13.90 -11.89 -5.35
CA ALA A 289 13.29 -12.88 -6.23
C ALA A 289 14.06 -14.22 -6.21
N ARG A 290 15.39 -14.17 -6.24
CA ARG A 290 16.26 -15.35 -6.13
C ARG A 290 16.05 -16.13 -4.83
N GLN A 291 15.84 -15.45 -3.69
CA GLN A 291 15.53 -16.12 -2.42
C GLN A 291 14.18 -16.84 -2.48
N ILE A 292 13.17 -16.26 -3.13
CA ILE A 292 11.87 -16.89 -3.34
C ILE A 292 12.04 -18.16 -4.19
N TYR A 293 12.74 -18.06 -5.33
CA TYR A 293 12.98 -19.21 -6.20
C TYR A 293 13.74 -20.34 -5.50
N LYS A 294 14.78 -20.00 -4.74
CA LYS A 294 15.53 -20.98 -3.94
C LYS A 294 14.64 -21.69 -2.92
N LYS A 295 13.78 -20.97 -2.21
CA LYS A 295 12.82 -21.53 -1.25
C LYS A 295 11.80 -22.45 -1.93
N ALA A 296 11.34 -22.10 -3.13
CA ALA A 296 10.44 -22.93 -3.93
C ALA A 296 11.10 -24.18 -4.55
N GLY A 297 12.42 -24.34 -4.38
CA GLY A 297 13.17 -25.51 -4.84
C GLY A 297 13.84 -25.37 -6.20
N PHE A 298 13.79 -24.18 -6.81
CA PHE A 298 14.53 -23.93 -8.05
C PHE A 298 16.04 -23.94 -7.81
N ARG A 299 16.80 -24.36 -8.82
CA ARG A 299 18.26 -24.38 -8.81
C ARG A 299 18.81 -23.65 -10.03
N VAL A 300 19.93 -22.94 -9.87
CA VAL A 300 20.65 -22.31 -10.97
C VAL A 300 21.24 -23.40 -11.86
N THR A 301 20.98 -23.33 -13.15
CA THR A 301 21.51 -24.27 -14.15
C THR A 301 22.45 -23.59 -15.14
N HIS A 302 22.34 -22.30 -15.33
CA HIS A 302 23.20 -21.55 -16.24
C HIS A 302 23.38 -20.10 -15.78
N GLU A 303 24.57 -19.52 -16.01
CA GLU A 303 24.87 -18.11 -15.83
C GLU A 303 25.52 -17.54 -17.10
N GLU A 304 25.12 -16.32 -17.49
CA GLU A 304 25.68 -15.65 -18.66
C GLU A 304 25.82 -14.13 -18.39
N ARG A 305 26.82 -13.50 -19.00
CA ARG A 305 26.95 -12.03 -18.99
C ARG A 305 26.17 -11.45 -20.15
N HIS A 306 25.48 -10.36 -19.90
CA HIS A 306 24.73 -9.65 -20.94
C HIS A 306 24.66 -8.13 -20.68
N ARG A 307 24.23 -7.38 -21.71
CA ARG A 307 23.99 -5.94 -21.68
C ARG A 307 22.62 -5.60 -22.29
N LEU A 308 21.59 -6.36 -21.88
CA LEU A 308 20.24 -6.23 -22.47
C LEU A 308 19.48 -5.00 -21.99
N PHE A 309 19.82 -4.44 -20.83
CA PHE A 309 19.07 -3.39 -20.13
C PHE A 309 19.99 -2.28 -19.60
N GLY A 310 21.01 -1.88 -20.35
CA GLY A 310 22.02 -0.90 -19.94
C GLY A 310 23.36 -1.55 -19.58
N ASP A 311 23.86 -1.35 -18.34
CA ASP A 311 25.14 -1.86 -17.89
C ASP A 311 25.26 -3.38 -17.89
N GLU A 312 26.50 -3.89 -17.88
CA GLU A 312 26.78 -5.33 -17.86
C GLU A 312 26.17 -5.99 -16.62
N GLN A 313 25.43 -7.06 -16.84
CA GLN A 313 24.75 -7.83 -15.80
C GLN A 313 24.99 -9.32 -15.96
N ILE A 314 24.67 -10.08 -14.91
CA ILE A 314 24.74 -11.54 -14.93
C ILE A 314 23.31 -12.10 -14.92
N GLY A 315 22.90 -12.67 -16.05
CA GLY A 315 21.67 -13.43 -16.19
C GLY A 315 21.84 -14.84 -15.62
N GLN A 316 20.78 -15.37 -15.04
CA GLN A 316 20.73 -16.72 -14.47
C GLN A 316 19.50 -17.45 -14.97
N THR A 317 19.68 -18.66 -15.47
CA THR A 317 18.59 -19.61 -15.70
C THR A 317 18.44 -20.49 -14.46
N TRP A 318 17.23 -20.60 -13.98
CA TRP A 318 16.85 -21.44 -12.84
C TRP A 318 15.83 -22.49 -13.29
N GLU A 319 15.91 -23.70 -12.76
CA GLU A 319 15.00 -24.80 -13.09
C GLU A 319 14.46 -25.49 -11.83
N LEU A 320 13.21 -25.95 -11.94
CA LEU A 320 12.52 -26.77 -10.94
C LEU A 320 11.92 -27.99 -11.64
N GLU A 321 12.39 -29.19 -11.28
CA GLU A 321 11.77 -30.45 -11.68
C GLU A 321 10.50 -30.71 -10.86
N LEU A 322 9.40 -31.01 -11.55
CA LEU A 322 8.10 -31.30 -10.92
C LEU A 322 7.96 -32.83 -10.81
N SER A 323 7.99 -33.35 -9.59
CA SER A 323 7.67 -34.77 -9.33
C SER A 323 6.26 -35.08 -9.85
N ARG A 324 6.06 -36.29 -10.38
CA ARG A 324 4.71 -36.80 -10.68
C ARG A 324 3.87 -36.73 -9.39
N PRO A 325 2.60 -36.29 -9.42
CA PRO A 325 1.69 -36.59 -8.31
C PRO A 325 1.73 -38.13 -8.15
N SER A 326 1.96 -38.57 -6.92
CA SER A 326 1.76 -39.96 -6.54
C SER A 326 0.32 -40.32 -6.90
N ALA A 327 0.17 -41.37 -7.71
CA ALA A 327 -1.12 -41.90 -8.16
C ALA A 327 -1.95 -42.38 -6.96
#